data_6efc46cac47528dc4ca0fd2d1a605f68
#
_entry.id   6efc46cac47528dc4ca0fd2d1a605f68
#
_cell.length_a   1.000
_cell.length_b   1.000
_cell.length_c   1.000
_cell.angle_alpha   90.00
_cell.angle_beta   90.00
_cell.angle_gamma   90.00
#
_symmetry.space_group_name_H-M   'P 1'
#
loop_
_entity.id
_entity.type
_entity.pdbx_description
1 polymer ?
#
loop_
_entity_poly.entity_id
_entity_poly.type
_entity_poly.pdbx_seq_one_letter_code
_entity_poly.pdbx_strand_id
1 'polypeptide(L)'
;RDDVESRGLGDVYKRQVLTRLGDGIRDLMFMVSDNELYCAHLKKMYDYLDIPNHMYQGSLTVEKREDNEYYIEFSNVSFKYPRTENYVLRNVNLKFKIGEKLAVVGMNGSGKTTFIKLLCRLYDPTEGEILLNNVDIRKYDYKEYMSIFSVVFQDFKLFSFGLGQNVSASFHYNEELAKRCLEKAGFYERLQSMK
;
A
#
# COMPACT_ATOMS: atom_id res chain seq x y z
N ARG A 1 -53.79 -20.06 56.51
CA ARG A 1 -52.37 -19.62 56.49
C ARG A 1 -51.71 -20.02 55.13
N ASP A 2 -52.00 -21.21 54.61
CA ASP A 2 -51.41 -21.76 53.37
C ASP A 2 -51.80 -21.01 52.11
N ASP A 3 -53.02 -20.42 52.07
CA ASP A 3 -53.52 -19.69 50.90
C ASP A 3 -52.83 -18.32 50.70
N VAL A 4 -52.31 -17.69 51.74
CA VAL A 4 -51.64 -16.42 51.67
C VAL A 4 -50.15 -16.59 51.22
N GLU A 5 -49.52 -17.67 51.67
CA GLU A 5 -48.17 -18.06 51.29
C GLU A 5 -48.11 -18.47 49.80
N SER A 6 -49.06 -19.23 49.32
CA SER A 6 -49.15 -19.64 47.90
C SER A 6 -49.40 -18.46 46.95
N ARG A 7 -50.17 -17.45 47.36
CA ARG A 7 -50.42 -16.22 46.58
C ARG A 7 -49.14 -15.37 46.51
N GLY A 8 -48.39 -15.26 47.62
CA GLY A 8 -47.12 -14.53 47.64
C GLY A 8 -46.06 -15.16 46.73
N LEU A 9 -45.98 -16.50 46.69
CA LEU A 9 -45.09 -17.24 45.82
C LEU A 9 -45.42 -17.04 44.34
N GLY A 10 -46.70 -17.05 43.97
CA GLY A 10 -47.20 -16.81 42.62
C GLY A 10 -46.85 -15.40 42.13
N ASP A 11 -46.90 -14.39 42.96
CA ASP A 11 -46.55 -13.01 42.58
C ASP A 11 -45.06 -12.81 42.45
N VAL A 12 -44.24 -13.52 43.23
CA VAL A 12 -42.79 -13.55 43.03
C VAL A 12 -42.40 -14.15 41.71
N TYR A 13 -42.98 -15.28 41.32
CA TYR A 13 -42.73 -15.89 40.00
C TYR A 13 -43.16 -14.99 38.85
N LYS A 14 -44.31 -14.34 38.93
CA LYS A 14 -44.78 -13.41 37.90
C LYS A 14 -43.79 -12.23 37.72
N ARG A 15 -43.35 -11.64 38.82
CA ARG A 15 -42.34 -10.58 38.77
C ARG A 15 -41.04 -11.05 38.13
N GLN A 16 -40.57 -12.24 38.51
CA GLN A 16 -39.35 -12.80 37.98
C GLN A 16 -39.44 -13.08 36.47
N VAL A 17 -40.58 -13.60 36.00
CA VAL A 17 -40.81 -13.83 34.57
C VAL A 17 -40.85 -12.50 33.79
N LEU A 18 -41.55 -11.47 34.32
CA LEU A 18 -41.59 -10.16 33.70
C LEU A 18 -40.21 -9.48 33.63
N THR A 19 -39.43 -9.62 34.70
CA THR A 19 -38.05 -9.07 34.70
C THR A 19 -37.19 -9.78 33.65
N ARG A 20 -37.19 -11.10 33.58
CA ARG A 20 -36.47 -11.88 32.57
C ARG A 20 -36.91 -11.54 31.15
N LEU A 21 -38.20 -11.35 30.93
CA LEU A 21 -38.72 -10.94 29.63
C LEU A 21 -38.21 -9.54 29.28
N GLY A 22 -38.22 -8.60 30.21
CA GLY A 22 -37.66 -7.25 30.01
C GLY A 22 -36.16 -7.25 29.71
N ASP A 23 -35.41 -8.09 30.42
CA ASP A 23 -33.98 -8.25 30.16
C ASP A 23 -33.71 -8.84 28.76
N GLY A 24 -34.46 -9.89 28.38
CA GLY A 24 -34.36 -10.48 27.04
C GLY A 24 -34.69 -9.49 25.90
N ILE A 25 -35.70 -8.64 26.10
CA ILE A 25 -36.04 -7.59 25.12
C ILE A 25 -34.90 -6.58 25.04
N ARG A 26 -34.34 -6.19 26.18
CA ARG A 26 -33.18 -5.26 26.23
C ARG A 26 -31.98 -5.84 25.49
N ASP A 27 -31.65 -7.10 25.73
CA ASP A 27 -30.53 -7.79 25.10
C ASP A 27 -30.72 -7.87 23.57
N LEU A 28 -31.94 -8.14 23.10
CA LEU A 28 -32.26 -8.09 21.68
C LEU A 28 -32.06 -6.70 21.10
N MET A 29 -32.47 -5.63 21.79
CA MET A 29 -32.27 -4.26 21.34
C MET A 29 -30.78 -3.91 21.25
N PHE A 30 -29.98 -4.31 22.21
CA PHE A 30 -28.52 -4.12 22.18
C PHE A 30 -27.91 -4.91 21.01
N MET A 31 -28.28 -6.15 20.81
CA MET A 31 -27.78 -6.98 19.71
C MET A 31 -28.10 -6.36 18.34
N VAL A 32 -29.30 -5.80 18.14
CA VAL A 32 -29.66 -5.10 16.89
C VAL A 32 -28.80 -3.84 16.72
N SER A 33 -28.65 -3.04 17.77
CA SER A 33 -27.85 -1.81 17.75
C SER A 33 -26.38 -2.07 17.46
N ASP A 34 -25.80 -3.08 18.09
CA ASP A 34 -24.41 -3.50 17.86
C ASP A 34 -24.22 -4.01 16.43
N ASN A 35 -25.20 -4.75 15.89
CA ASN A 35 -25.13 -5.23 14.51
C ASN A 35 -25.14 -4.07 13.50
N GLU A 36 -25.94 -3.03 13.72
CA GLU A 36 -25.92 -1.82 12.88
C GLU A 36 -24.55 -1.13 12.91
N LEU A 37 -23.93 -1.04 14.08
CA LEU A 37 -22.59 -0.47 14.23
C LEU A 37 -21.54 -1.29 13.48
N TYR A 38 -21.56 -2.62 13.61
CA TYR A 38 -20.64 -3.51 12.88
C TYR A 38 -20.86 -3.43 11.37
N CYS A 39 -22.09 -3.37 10.90
CA CYS A 39 -22.41 -3.17 9.48
C CYS A 39 -21.86 -1.84 8.96
N ALA A 40 -21.93 -0.76 9.73
CA ALA A 40 -21.38 0.53 9.38
C ALA A 40 -19.84 0.50 9.27
N HIS A 41 -19.16 -0.22 10.16
CA HIS A 41 -17.71 -0.41 10.07
C HIS A 41 -17.31 -1.27 8.86
N LEU A 42 -18.02 -2.37 8.61
CA LEU A 42 -17.79 -3.22 7.44
C LEU A 42 -18.01 -2.43 6.14
N LYS A 43 -19.04 -1.61 6.08
CA LYS A 43 -19.31 -0.76 4.92
C LYS A 43 -18.11 0.14 4.60
N LYS A 44 -17.53 0.82 5.61
CA LYS A 44 -16.34 1.67 5.41
C LYS A 44 -15.15 0.86 4.88
N MET A 45 -14.98 -0.37 5.33
CA MET A 45 -13.93 -1.26 4.83
C MET A 45 -14.19 -1.63 3.36
N TYR A 46 -15.41 -1.99 3.00
CA TYR A 46 -15.77 -2.28 1.61
C TYR A 46 -15.63 -1.04 0.73
N ASP A 47 -16.11 0.13 1.18
CA ASP A 47 -15.95 1.39 0.46
C ASP A 47 -14.46 1.69 0.15
N TYR A 48 -13.55 1.32 1.05
CA TYR A 48 -12.11 1.43 0.83
C TYR A 48 -11.58 0.39 -0.17
N LEU A 49 -12.03 -0.86 -0.08
CA LEU A 49 -11.60 -1.94 -0.99
C LEU A 49 -12.14 -1.75 -2.40
N ASP A 50 -13.30 -1.12 -2.54
CA ASP A 50 -13.97 -0.85 -3.81
C ASP A 50 -13.47 0.45 -4.49
N ILE A 51 -12.45 1.14 -3.93
CA ILE A 51 -11.84 2.30 -4.57
C ILE A 51 -11.30 1.86 -5.94
N PRO A 52 -11.84 2.40 -7.05
CA PRO A 52 -11.45 1.97 -8.37
C PRO A 52 -10.01 2.37 -8.67
N ASN A 53 -9.25 1.46 -9.26
CA ASN A 53 -7.94 1.78 -9.81
C ASN A 53 -8.13 2.51 -11.15
N HIS A 54 -7.92 3.82 -11.15
CA HIS A 54 -8.01 4.65 -12.37
C HIS A 54 -6.74 4.60 -13.22
N MET A 55 -5.70 3.91 -12.77
CA MET A 55 -4.46 3.79 -13.50
C MET A 55 -4.63 2.82 -14.67
N TYR A 56 -4.29 3.27 -15.88
CA TYR A 56 -4.33 2.40 -17.05
C TYR A 56 -3.40 1.20 -16.87
N GLN A 57 -3.93 0.00 -17.08
CA GLN A 57 -3.17 -1.24 -17.02
C GLN A 57 -2.80 -1.65 -18.45
N GLY A 58 -1.53 -1.49 -18.80
CA GLY A 58 -1.01 -2.00 -20.05
C GLY A 58 -0.92 -3.54 -20.04
N SER A 59 -0.70 -4.11 -21.20
CA SER A 59 -0.61 -5.56 -21.39
C SER A 59 0.71 -6.02 -22.03
N LEU A 60 1.59 -5.08 -22.38
CA LEU A 60 2.88 -5.44 -22.97
C LEU A 60 3.82 -5.96 -21.90
N THR A 61 4.47 -7.07 -22.19
CA THR A 61 5.58 -7.58 -21.37
C THR A 61 6.84 -6.75 -21.60
N VAL A 62 7.66 -6.64 -20.56
CA VAL A 62 8.97 -6.00 -20.71
C VAL A 62 9.89 -6.97 -21.45
N GLU A 63 10.31 -6.58 -22.65
CA GLU A 63 11.23 -7.39 -23.46
C GLU A 63 12.54 -7.64 -22.72
N LYS A 64 12.92 -8.90 -22.57
CA LYS A 64 14.24 -9.26 -22.05
C LYS A 64 15.24 -9.22 -23.21
N ARG A 65 16.02 -8.16 -23.26
CA ARG A 65 17.05 -7.97 -24.29
C ARG A 65 18.35 -8.64 -23.87
N GLU A 66 18.96 -9.36 -24.79
CA GLU A 66 20.25 -10.02 -24.56
C GLU A 66 21.40 -9.03 -24.31
N ASP A 67 21.31 -7.83 -24.96
CA ASP A 67 22.29 -6.75 -24.83
C ASP A 67 22.14 -5.95 -23.53
N ASN A 68 21.03 -6.14 -22.76
CA ASN A 68 20.66 -5.35 -21.60
C ASN A 68 20.65 -3.83 -21.85
N GLU A 69 20.51 -3.41 -23.11
CA GLU A 69 20.49 -2.00 -23.48
C GLU A 69 19.07 -1.45 -23.39
N TYR A 70 18.76 -0.85 -22.24
CA TYR A 70 17.48 -0.19 -22.01
C TYR A 70 17.71 1.31 -21.83
N TYR A 71 16.88 2.09 -22.51
CA TYR A 71 16.85 3.54 -22.42
C TYR A 71 15.53 4.02 -21.89
N ILE A 72 15.60 4.97 -20.97
CA ILE A 72 14.42 5.70 -20.50
C ILE A 72 14.49 7.11 -21.04
N GLU A 73 13.36 7.56 -21.57
CA GLU A 73 13.22 8.89 -22.13
C GLU A 73 11.99 9.58 -21.59
N PHE A 74 12.17 10.76 -21.04
CA PHE A 74 11.12 11.71 -20.69
C PHE A 74 10.95 12.65 -21.88
N SER A 75 9.78 12.67 -22.49
CA SER A 75 9.48 13.51 -23.65
C SER A 75 8.42 14.53 -23.28
N ASN A 76 8.80 15.80 -23.17
CA ASN A 76 7.94 16.94 -22.82
C ASN A 76 7.10 16.71 -21.56
N VAL A 77 7.65 16.03 -20.55
CA VAL A 77 6.91 15.61 -19.36
C VAL A 77 6.63 16.80 -18.44
N SER A 78 5.35 17.07 -18.24
CA SER A 78 4.86 18.01 -17.21
C SER A 78 3.97 17.25 -16.23
N PHE A 79 4.07 17.61 -14.95
CA PHE A 79 3.31 16.94 -13.91
C PHE A 79 2.84 17.88 -12.81
N LYS A 80 1.59 17.73 -12.43
CA LYS A 80 0.98 18.29 -11.22
C LYS A 80 0.29 17.19 -10.41
N TYR A 81 0.34 17.28 -9.10
CA TYR A 81 -0.36 16.33 -8.25
C TYR A 81 -1.88 16.47 -8.37
N PRO A 82 -2.65 15.39 -8.19
CA PRO A 82 -4.10 15.47 -8.12
C PRO A 82 -4.56 16.54 -7.13
N ARG A 83 -5.58 17.29 -7.49
CA ARG A 83 -6.15 18.40 -6.68
C ARG A 83 -5.22 19.60 -6.47
N THR A 84 -4.15 19.73 -7.26
CA THR A 84 -3.30 20.93 -7.27
C THR A 84 -3.30 21.56 -8.64
N GLU A 85 -3.21 22.90 -8.71
CA GLU A 85 -3.09 23.63 -9.98
C GLU A 85 -1.64 23.89 -10.37
N ASN A 86 -0.72 23.75 -9.42
CA ASN A 86 0.69 24.05 -9.64
C ASN A 86 1.45 22.85 -10.22
N TYR A 87 2.12 23.06 -11.33
CA TYR A 87 3.04 22.09 -11.89
C TYR A 87 4.30 21.96 -11.04
N VAL A 88 4.64 20.73 -10.68
CA VAL A 88 5.88 20.40 -9.98
C VAL A 88 7.03 20.17 -10.96
N LEU A 89 6.73 19.60 -12.11
CA LEU A 89 7.65 19.43 -13.23
C LEU A 89 7.03 20.06 -14.47
N ARG A 90 7.84 20.71 -15.31
CA ARG A 90 7.39 21.35 -16.53
C ARG A 90 8.35 21.04 -17.67
N ASN A 91 7.82 20.47 -18.73
CA ASN A 91 8.51 20.25 -20.00
C ASN A 91 9.89 19.59 -19.83
N VAL A 92 9.94 18.53 -19.02
CA VAL A 92 11.16 17.76 -18.76
C VAL A 92 11.46 16.90 -19.96
N ASN A 93 12.66 17.09 -20.54
CA ASN A 93 13.20 16.29 -21.63
C ASN A 93 14.53 15.71 -21.15
N LEU A 94 14.59 14.39 -21.02
CA LEU A 94 15.78 13.70 -20.52
C LEU A 94 15.79 12.28 -21.09
N LYS A 95 16.99 11.85 -21.55
CA LYS A 95 17.20 10.47 -21.99
C LYS A 95 18.44 9.93 -21.30
N PHE A 96 18.36 8.73 -20.76
CA PHE A 96 19.49 8.05 -20.12
C PHE A 96 19.39 6.53 -20.29
N LYS A 97 20.56 5.89 -20.20
CA LYS A 97 20.66 4.43 -20.31
C LYS A 97 20.50 3.80 -18.91
N ILE A 98 19.82 2.68 -18.81
CA ILE A 98 19.75 1.91 -17.57
C ILE A 98 21.13 1.35 -17.26
N GLY A 99 21.54 1.46 -16.00
CA GLY A 99 22.90 1.11 -15.54
C GLY A 99 23.85 2.31 -15.45
N GLU A 100 23.51 3.46 -16.02
CA GLU A 100 24.25 4.70 -15.77
C GLU A 100 23.98 5.24 -14.35
N LYS A 101 25.00 5.88 -13.77
CA LYS A 101 24.86 6.58 -12.49
C LYS A 101 24.38 8.00 -12.75
N LEU A 102 23.09 8.24 -12.54
CA LEU A 102 22.47 9.55 -12.70
C LEU A 102 22.33 10.23 -11.33
N ALA A 103 22.89 11.43 -11.18
CA ALA A 103 22.68 12.27 -10.01
C ALA A 103 21.66 13.36 -10.29
N VAL A 104 20.53 13.34 -9.58
CA VAL A 104 19.50 14.37 -9.67
C VAL A 104 19.69 15.37 -8.53
N VAL A 105 20.15 16.57 -8.86
CA VAL A 105 20.46 17.63 -7.90
C VAL A 105 19.48 18.80 -8.02
N GLY A 106 19.27 19.51 -6.94
CA GLY A 106 18.38 20.68 -6.90
C GLY A 106 17.97 21.04 -5.49
N MET A 107 17.38 22.21 -5.32
CA MET A 107 16.86 22.70 -4.05
C MET A 107 15.73 21.82 -3.51
N ASN A 108 15.42 21.95 -2.22
CA ASN A 108 14.25 21.28 -1.65
C ASN A 108 12.98 21.78 -2.35
N GLY A 109 12.08 20.86 -2.69
CA GLY A 109 10.87 21.20 -3.44
C GLY A 109 11.04 21.30 -4.96
N SER A 110 12.25 21.11 -5.52
CA SER A 110 12.49 21.21 -6.98
C SER A 110 11.95 20.03 -7.81
N GLY A 111 11.20 19.10 -7.21
CA GLY A 111 10.57 17.99 -7.95
C GLY A 111 11.41 16.71 -8.05
N LYS A 112 12.58 16.61 -7.39
CA LYS A 112 13.45 15.40 -7.45
C LYS A 112 12.70 14.10 -7.11
N THR A 113 12.01 14.09 -5.99
CA THR A 113 11.20 12.91 -5.57
C THR A 113 10.04 12.66 -6.54
N THR A 114 9.47 13.72 -7.10
CA THR A 114 8.39 13.60 -8.10
C THR A 114 8.90 12.96 -9.39
N PHE A 115 10.11 13.32 -9.83
CA PHE A 115 10.75 12.69 -10.98
C PHE A 115 10.90 11.17 -10.77
N ILE A 116 11.38 10.73 -9.60
CA ILE A 116 11.52 9.30 -9.27
C ILE A 116 10.13 8.61 -9.22
N LYS A 117 9.12 9.28 -8.64
CA LYS A 117 7.76 8.73 -8.58
C LYS A 117 7.15 8.53 -9.98
N LEU A 118 7.41 9.43 -10.91
CA LEU A 118 6.98 9.29 -12.30
C LEU A 118 7.78 8.19 -13.01
N LEU A 119 9.09 8.13 -12.79
CA LEU A 119 9.94 7.07 -13.33
C LEU A 119 9.46 5.68 -12.91
N CYS A 120 9.09 5.53 -11.64
CA CYS A 120 8.53 4.26 -11.10
C CYS A 120 7.03 4.10 -11.42
N ARG A 121 6.44 4.99 -12.21
CA ARG A 121 5.03 4.96 -12.56
C ARG A 121 4.09 4.86 -11.34
N LEU A 122 4.45 5.52 -10.22
CA LEU A 122 3.52 5.73 -9.10
C LEU A 122 2.47 6.81 -9.43
N TYR A 123 2.75 7.60 -10.44
CA TYR A 123 1.85 8.56 -11.10
C TYR A 123 2.13 8.54 -12.59
N ASP A 124 1.11 8.76 -13.39
CA ASP A 124 1.26 9.04 -14.82
C ASP A 124 1.49 10.54 -15.03
N PRO A 125 2.27 10.98 -16.04
CA PRO A 125 2.48 12.39 -16.33
C PRO A 125 1.16 13.08 -16.71
N THR A 126 1.02 14.36 -16.36
CA THR A 126 -0.14 15.17 -16.77
C THR A 126 -0.07 15.49 -18.26
N GLU A 127 1.12 15.77 -18.78
CA GLU A 127 1.41 16.04 -20.17
C GLU A 127 2.73 15.36 -20.55
N GLY A 128 2.86 15.03 -21.84
CA GLY A 128 4.01 14.30 -22.35
C GLY A 128 3.95 12.81 -22.08
N GLU A 129 5.07 12.15 -22.29
CA GLU A 129 5.17 10.70 -22.14
C GLU A 129 6.54 10.29 -21.61
N ILE A 130 6.57 9.14 -20.92
CA ILE A 130 7.80 8.50 -20.47
C ILE A 130 7.92 7.20 -21.26
N LEU A 131 9.05 7.02 -21.92
CA LEU A 131 9.29 5.89 -22.81
C LEU A 131 10.36 4.98 -22.23
N LEU A 132 10.14 3.68 -22.33
CA LEU A 132 11.13 2.63 -22.17
C LEU A 132 11.37 2.02 -23.54
N ASN A 133 12.58 2.20 -24.08
CA ASN A 133 12.93 1.76 -25.45
C ASN A 133 11.92 2.23 -26.51
N ASN A 134 11.56 3.52 -26.51
CA ASN A 134 10.60 4.16 -27.40
C ASN A 134 9.14 3.67 -27.28
N VAL A 135 8.82 2.90 -26.25
CA VAL A 135 7.44 2.47 -25.93
C VAL A 135 6.99 3.15 -24.64
N ASP A 136 5.83 3.79 -24.69
CA ASP A 136 5.23 4.44 -23.52
C ASP A 136 5.06 3.44 -22.37
N ILE A 137 5.59 3.81 -21.17
CA ILE A 137 5.56 2.95 -19.99
C ILE A 137 4.15 2.56 -19.58
N ARG A 138 3.13 3.33 -19.96
CA ARG A 138 1.72 3.03 -19.70
C ARG A 138 1.23 1.78 -20.45
N LYS A 139 1.85 1.41 -21.57
CA LYS A 139 1.49 0.25 -22.38
C LYS A 139 1.98 -1.08 -21.79
N TYR A 140 2.97 -1.04 -20.91
CA TYR A 140 3.48 -2.24 -20.24
C TYR A 140 2.55 -2.74 -19.15
N ASP A 141 2.58 -4.06 -18.89
CA ASP A 141 2.00 -4.61 -17.67
C ASP A 141 2.62 -3.93 -16.45
N TYR A 142 1.77 -3.45 -15.57
CA TYR A 142 2.22 -2.63 -14.44
C TYR A 142 3.15 -3.38 -13.49
N LYS A 143 2.85 -4.66 -13.22
CA LYS A 143 3.65 -5.49 -12.30
C LYS A 143 5.01 -5.80 -12.89
N GLU A 144 5.06 -6.12 -14.18
CA GLU A 144 6.32 -6.36 -14.87
C GLU A 144 7.18 -5.10 -14.95
N TYR A 145 6.58 -3.96 -15.30
CA TYR A 145 7.30 -2.69 -15.31
C TYR A 145 7.84 -2.35 -13.92
N MET A 146 7.04 -2.49 -12.86
CA MET A 146 7.49 -2.25 -11.49
C MET A 146 8.60 -3.20 -11.04
N SER A 147 8.64 -4.42 -11.54
CA SER A 147 9.64 -5.43 -11.17
C SER A 147 11.06 -5.09 -11.61
N ILE A 148 11.23 -4.17 -12.58
CA ILE A 148 12.55 -3.72 -13.02
C ILE A 148 13.19 -2.69 -12.08
N PHE A 149 12.43 -2.14 -11.13
CA PHE A 149 12.91 -1.12 -10.20
C PHE A 149 13.12 -1.69 -8.80
N SER A 150 14.16 -1.19 -8.15
CA SER A 150 14.35 -1.30 -6.71
C SER A 150 14.53 0.10 -6.16
N VAL A 151 13.61 0.57 -5.34
CA VAL A 151 13.55 1.97 -4.89
C VAL A 151 13.63 2.05 -3.37
N VAL A 152 14.48 2.93 -2.87
CA VAL A 152 14.52 3.32 -1.46
C VAL A 152 14.17 4.80 -1.37
N PHE A 153 13.00 5.09 -0.79
CA PHE A 153 12.57 6.46 -0.53
C PHE A 153 13.23 7.02 0.73
N GLN A 154 13.34 8.35 0.81
CA GLN A 154 13.96 9.04 1.95
C GLN A 154 13.20 8.80 3.26
N ASP A 155 11.90 8.62 3.21
CA ASP A 155 10.97 8.39 4.32
C ASP A 155 10.69 6.90 4.56
N PHE A 156 11.61 6.01 4.14
CA PHE A 156 11.46 4.57 4.38
C PHE A 156 11.31 4.27 5.87
N LYS A 157 10.47 3.28 6.18
CA LYS A 157 10.28 2.77 7.54
C LYS A 157 10.55 1.27 7.56
N LEU A 158 11.26 0.84 8.60
CA LEU A 158 11.39 -0.58 8.87
C LEU A 158 10.11 -1.07 9.55
N PHE A 159 9.64 -2.23 9.12
CA PHE A 159 8.52 -2.89 9.77
C PHE A 159 8.99 -3.65 11.00
N SER A 160 8.08 -3.91 11.94
CA SER A 160 8.33 -4.73 13.13
C SER A 160 8.45 -6.23 12.80
N PHE A 161 9.23 -6.55 11.77
CA PHE A 161 9.52 -7.89 11.27
C PHE A 161 11.01 -8.20 11.46
N GLY A 162 11.39 -9.46 11.24
CA GLY A 162 12.78 -9.86 11.25
C GLY A 162 13.60 -9.14 10.16
N LEU A 163 14.94 -9.09 10.36
CA LEU A 163 15.85 -8.42 9.44
C LEU A 163 15.73 -8.95 8.01
N GLY A 164 15.70 -10.27 7.83
CA GLY A 164 15.57 -10.90 6.52
C GLY A 164 14.26 -10.54 5.82
N GLN A 165 13.15 -10.45 6.55
CA GLN A 165 11.85 -10.04 6.01
C GLN A 165 11.85 -8.57 5.57
N ASN A 166 12.50 -7.69 6.32
CA ASN A 166 12.67 -6.29 5.94
C ASN A 166 13.55 -6.13 4.70
N VAL A 167 14.63 -6.92 4.58
CA VAL A 167 15.54 -6.89 3.42
C VAL A 167 14.86 -7.42 2.16
N SER A 168 14.06 -8.47 2.29
CA SER A 168 13.37 -9.11 1.15
C SER A 168 12.02 -8.48 0.80
N ALA A 169 11.49 -7.64 1.70
CA ALA A 169 10.11 -7.12 1.65
C ALA A 169 9.07 -8.26 1.50
N SER A 170 9.34 -9.45 2.06
CA SER A 170 8.51 -10.64 1.95
C SER A 170 8.53 -11.48 3.22
N PHE A 171 7.41 -12.14 3.54
CA PHE A 171 7.35 -13.10 4.64
C PHE A 171 8.15 -14.39 4.33
N HIS A 172 8.18 -14.79 3.06
CA HIS A 172 8.95 -15.93 2.59
C HIS A 172 10.18 -15.44 1.83
N TYR A 173 11.37 -15.71 2.35
CA TYR A 173 12.59 -15.23 1.74
C TYR A 173 13.71 -16.29 1.84
N ASN A 174 14.71 -16.18 0.97
CA ASN A 174 15.91 -17.02 1.00
C ASN A 174 16.91 -16.37 1.98
N GLU A 175 17.19 -17.06 3.08
CA GLU A 175 18.06 -16.56 4.15
C GLU A 175 19.51 -16.36 3.69
N GLU A 176 20.03 -17.27 2.87
CA GLU A 176 21.41 -17.16 2.35
C GLU A 176 21.55 -15.97 1.39
N LEU A 177 20.53 -15.74 0.56
CA LEU A 177 20.51 -14.60 -0.34
C LEU A 177 20.43 -13.28 0.45
N ALA A 178 19.58 -13.23 1.47
CA ALA A 178 19.47 -12.06 2.33
C ALA A 178 20.80 -11.75 3.05
N LYS A 179 21.47 -12.75 3.59
CA LYS A 179 22.81 -12.60 4.20
C LYS A 179 23.83 -12.07 3.19
N ARG A 180 23.92 -12.65 2.00
CA ARG A 180 24.81 -12.16 0.93
C ARG A 180 24.51 -10.72 0.53
N CYS A 181 23.27 -10.31 0.47
CA CYS A 181 22.91 -8.93 0.17
C CYS A 181 23.36 -7.97 1.27
N LEU A 182 23.18 -8.36 2.54
CA LEU A 182 23.64 -7.58 3.70
C LEU A 182 25.17 -7.47 3.77
N GLU A 183 25.89 -8.56 3.48
CA GLU A 183 27.35 -8.55 3.39
C GLU A 183 27.85 -7.59 2.30
N LYS A 184 27.24 -7.62 1.10
CA LYS A 184 27.54 -6.69 0.01
C LYS A 184 27.23 -5.23 0.38
N ALA A 185 26.25 -5.01 1.26
CA ALA A 185 25.92 -3.69 1.80
C ALA A 185 26.83 -3.24 2.95
N GLY A 186 27.88 -4.01 3.31
CA GLY A 186 28.84 -3.67 4.35
C GLY A 186 28.42 -4.02 5.78
N PHE A 187 27.39 -4.89 5.95
CA PHE A 187 26.89 -5.30 7.28
C PHE A 187 27.57 -6.56 7.84
N TYR A 188 28.68 -7.02 7.25
CA TYR A 188 29.34 -8.28 7.61
C TYR A 188 29.66 -8.40 9.12
N GLU A 189 30.37 -7.42 9.68
CA GLU A 189 30.76 -7.43 11.11
C GLU A 189 29.55 -7.42 12.04
N ARG A 190 28.49 -6.67 11.68
CA ARG A 190 27.27 -6.59 12.46
C ARG A 190 26.45 -7.88 12.44
N LEU A 191 26.43 -8.57 11.29
CA LEU A 191 25.76 -9.87 11.17
C LEU A 191 26.40 -10.94 12.06
N GLN A 192 27.72 -10.94 12.22
CA GLN A 192 28.43 -11.87 13.10
C GLN A 192 28.12 -11.62 14.60
N SER A 193 27.80 -10.38 14.98
CA SER A 193 27.45 -10.01 16.35
C SER A 193 25.98 -10.21 16.69
N MET A 194 25.12 -10.42 15.69
CA MET A 194 23.70 -10.71 15.87
C MET A 194 23.50 -12.22 16.06
N LYS A 195 23.07 -12.60 17.27
CA LYS A 195 22.71 -14.00 17.60
C LYS A 195 21.23 -14.23 17.35
#